data_24e7f29d83d40e1558d19220e4a65b5e
#
_entry.id   24e7f29d83d40e1558d19220e4a65b5e
#
_cell.length_a   1.000
_cell.length_b   1.000
_cell.length_c   1.000
_cell.angle_alpha   90.00
_cell.angle_beta   90.00
_cell.angle_gamma   90.00
#
_symmetry.space_group_name_H-M   'P 1'
#
loop_
_entity.id
_entity.type
_entity.pdbx_description
1 polymer ?
#
loop_
_entity_poly.entity_id
_entity_poly.type
_entity_poly.pdbx_seq_one_letter_code
_entity_poly.pdbx_strand_id
1 'polypeptide(L)'
;MLTMSRYLLCLVLTSCLLAYGCSTAKELGKTLGDLTVVRAELIKRFGENDVNLQINNFQNRSNISVIYVNSPLNQKTTEERAQRAQETAQIVKQLYPAIKNVSEIWVGFMRVTTRMVVFHWSEMLEVRGFDSEAQPLLDPGNVPVDASQPVLRYSASQNQTDISSEGIQLEGTPDRGVTLVPHFSVAGDVKKITPKPAKEVGLDFAAFSDKPKFPDLTTVVFLADDKIVYRTEGQFSTSKIAGDMYSEFLYLKAPTSAFLKISSGSRVKIKLNEHEYTLTESQLLQIQRMSDYLR
;
A
#
# COMPACT_ATOMS: atom_id res chain seq x y z
N MET A 1 -57.63 -10.69 -13.42
CA MET A 1 -56.60 -11.77 -13.36
C MET A 1 -55.16 -11.27 -13.40
N LEU A 2 -54.89 -9.98 -13.26
CA LEU A 2 -53.54 -9.39 -13.40
C LEU A 2 -52.88 -8.99 -12.04
N THR A 3 -53.59 -9.10 -10.95
CA THR A 3 -53.07 -8.68 -9.60
C THR A 3 -52.29 -9.77 -8.85
N MET A 4 -52.58 -11.05 -9.14
CA MET A 4 -51.94 -12.18 -8.47
C MET A 4 -50.46 -12.42 -8.86
N SER A 5 -50.07 -12.01 -10.09
CA SER A 5 -48.71 -12.18 -10.60
C SER A 5 -47.70 -11.25 -9.96
N ARG A 6 -48.11 -10.05 -9.50
CA ARG A 6 -47.17 -9.06 -8.88
C ARG A 6 -46.76 -9.45 -7.47
N TYR A 7 -47.67 -10.06 -6.70
CA TYR A 7 -47.34 -10.53 -5.34
C TYR A 7 -46.42 -11.75 -5.35
N LEU A 8 -46.58 -12.64 -6.33
CA LEU A 8 -45.71 -13.81 -6.48
C LEU A 8 -44.28 -13.39 -6.85
N LEU A 9 -44.13 -12.38 -7.71
CA LEU A 9 -42.81 -11.86 -8.11
C LEU A 9 -42.10 -11.16 -6.94
N CYS A 10 -42.80 -10.41 -6.11
CA CYS A 10 -42.24 -9.78 -4.91
C CYS A 10 -41.84 -10.82 -3.85
N LEU A 11 -42.59 -11.91 -3.69
CA LEU A 11 -42.27 -12.96 -2.74
C LEU A 11 -41.03 -13.77 -3.15
N VAL A 12 -40.81 -14.01 -4.45
CA VAL A 12 -39.64 -14.68 -4.97
C VAL A 12 -38.39 -13.78 -4.86
N LEU A 13 -38.53 -12.48 -5.14
CA LEU A 13 -37.42 -11.52 -4.99
C LEU A 13 -36.98 -11.34 -3.53
N THR A 14 -37.95 -11.30 -2.58
CA THR A 14 -37.62 -11.20 -1.15
C THR A 14 -36.98 -12.48 -0.62
N SER A 15 -37.42 -13.65 -1.06
CA SER A 15 -36.81 -14.93 -0.64
C SER A 15 -35.38 -15.11 -1.25
N CYS A 16 -35.11 -14.64 -2.47
CA CYS A 16 -33.77 -14.64 -3.03
C CYS A 16 -32.83 -13.69 -2.29
N LEU A 17 -33.28 -12.50 -1.92
CA LEU A 17 -32.47 -11.55 -1.13
C LEU A 17 -32.14 -12.06 0.28
N LEU A 18 -33.09 -12.77 0.93
CA LEU A 18 -32.84 -13.39 2.23
C LEU A 18 -31.90 -14.60 2.14
N ALA A 19 -31.96 -15.38 1.08
CA ALA A 19 -31.05 -16.52 0.85
C ALA A 19 -29.61 -16.08 0.58
N TYR A 20 -29.41 -15.02 -0.22
CA TYR A 20 -28.08 -14.44 -0.46
C TYR A 20 -27.48 -13.77 0.79
N GLY A 21 -28.31 -13.08 1.59
CA GLY A 21 -27.85 -12.47 2.84
C GLY A 21 -27.43 -13.48 3.92
N CYS A 22 -28.07 -14.63 3.98
CA CYS A 22 -27.74 -15.68 4.96
C CYS A 22 -26.43 -16.41 4.65
N SER A 23 -26.07 -16.61 3.38
CA SER A 23 -24.81 -17.29 3.01
C SER A 23 -23.60 -16.43 3.33
N THR A 24 -23.63 -15.15 2.98
CA THR A 24 -22.55 -14.18 3.29
C THR A 24 -22.36 -13.93 4.78
N ALA A 25 -23.44 -13.85 5.56
CA ALA A 25 -23.36 -13.72 7.01
C ALA A 25 -22.76 -14.97 7.69
N LYS A 26 -23.08 -16.17 7.20
CA LYS A 26 -22.53 -17.43 7.71
C LYS A 26 -21.04 -17.58 7.36
N GLU A 27 -20.63 -17.21 6.15
CA GLU A 27 -19.23 -17.21 5.75
C GLU A 27 -18.40 -16.19 6.54
N LEU A 28 -18.95 -14.99 6.75
CA LEU A 28 -18.30 -13.95 7.56
C LEU A 28 -18.14 -14.42 9.01
N GLY A 29 -19.18 -15.01 9.59
CA GLY A 29 -19.13 -15.55 10.94
C GLY A 29 -18.08 -16.66 11.10
N LYS A 30 -17.94 -17.54 10.10
CA LYS A 30 -16.92 -18.59 10.08
C LYS A 30 -15.52 -17.97 10.00
N THR A 31 -15.30 -17.04 9.09
CA THR A 31 -14.01 -16.33 8.92
C THR A 31 -13.56 -15.64 10.20
N LEU A 32 -14.48 -14.95 10.89
CA LEU A 32 -14.16 -14.31 12.17
C LEU A 32 -13.84 -15.33 13.27
N GLY A 33 -14.54 -16.46 13.28
CA GLY A 33 -14.25 -17.58 14.19
C GLY A 33 -12.86 -18.15 13.96
N ASP A 34 -12.49 -18.39 12.71
CA ASP A 34 -11.17 -18.91 12.33
C ASP A 34 -10.04 -17.94 12.74
N LEU A 35 -10.21 -16.63 12.55
CA LEU A 35 -9.24 -15.63 13.00
C LEU A 35 -9.10 -15.59 14.53
N THR A 36 -10.20 -15.81 15.25
CA THR A 36 -10.19 -15.85 16.72
C THR A 36 -9.34 -17.00 17.23
N VAL A 37 -9.39 -18.17 16.58
CA VAL A 37 -8.55 -19.34 16.90
C VAL A 37 -7.06 -19.02 16.68
N VAL A 38 -6.73 -18.43 15.53
CA VAL A 38 -5.35 -18.00 15.24
C VAL A 38 -4.86 -17.00 16.28
N ARG A 39 -5.66 -15.98 16.58
CA ARG A 39 -5.32 -14.97 17.59
C ARG A 39 -5.06 -15.58 18.96
N ALA A 40 -5.93 -16.47 19.40
CA ALA A 40 -5.78 -17.13 20.70
C ALA A 40 -4.49 -17.94 20.80
N GLU A 41 -4.10 -18.65 19.73
CA GLU A 41 -2.85 -19.40 19.70
C GLU A 41 -1.63 -18.48 19.70
N LEU A 42 -1.65 -17.36 18.96
CA LEU A 42 -0.58 -16.38 18.98
C LEU A 42 -0.37 -15.78 20.37
N ILE A 43 -1.47 -15.38 21.04
CA ILE A 43 -1.44 -14.87 22.41
C ILE A 43 -0.86 -15.92 23.37
N LYS A 44 -1.35 -17.16 23.30
CA LYS A 44 -0.90 -18.26 24.16
C LYS A 44 0.57 -18.59 23.95
N ARG A 45 1.01 -18.69 22.70
CA ARG A 45 2.36 -19.12 22.35
C ARG A 45 3.42 -18.06 22.65
N PHE A 46 3.08 -16.80 22.46
CA PHE A 46 4.05 -15.71 22.55
C PHE A 46 3.90 -14.85 23.79
N GLY A 47 2.84 -15.02 24.56
CA GLY A 47 2.56 -14.20 25.76
C GLY A 47 2.24 -12.75 25.43
N GLU A 48 1.81 -12.46 24.20
CA GLU A 48 1.46 -11.13 23.75
C GLU A 48 0.04 -10.76 24.21
N ASN A 49 -0.15 -9.55 24.72
CA ASN A 49 -1.45 -9.13 25.23
C ASN A 49 -2.33 -8.45 24.17
N ASP A 50 -1.72 -7.85 23.17
CA ASP A 50 -2.44 -7.08 22.16
C ASP A 50 -1.97 -7.47 20.75
N VAL A 51 -2.75 -8.41 20.16
CA VAL A 51 -2.54 -8.91 18.80
C VAL A 51 -3.79 -8.64 18.00
N ASN A 52 -3.68 -7.80 17.00
CA ASN A 52 -4.77 -7.48 16.07
C ASN A 52 -4.64 -8.33 14.82
N LEU A 53 -5.69 -9.10 14.51
CA LEU A 53 -5.82 -9.84 13.26
C LEU A 53 -6.97 -9.28 12.44
N GLN A 54 -6.71 -9.10 11.16
CA GLN A 54 -7.74 -8.68 10.20
C GLN A 54 -7.50 -9.32 8.84
N ILE A 55 -8.59 -9.55 8.11
CA ILE A 55 -8.55 -9.89 6.69
C ILE A 55 -8.92 -8.64 5.91
N ASN A 56 -8.05 -8.28 4.99
CA ASN A 56 -8.28 -7.18 4.06
C ASN A 56 -8.51 -7.77 2.68
N ASN A 57 -9.65 -7.45 2.09
CA ASN A 57 -9.97 -7.81 0.72
C ASN A 57 -9.80 -6.56 -0.14
N PHE A 58 -8.80 -6.56 -0.96
CA PHE A 58 -8.52 -5.46 -1.88
C PHE A 58 -8.33 -5.99 -3.30
N GLN A 59 -9.14 -5.53 -4.23
CA GLN A 59 -9.05 -5.88 -5.65
C GLN A 59 -8.93 -7.39 -5.92
N ASN A 60 -9.84 -8.20 -5.35
CA ASN A 60 -9.85 -9.68 -5.44
C ASN A 60 -8.63 -10.39 -4.83
N ARG A 61 -7.83 -9.71 -4.02
CA ARG A 61 -6.81 -10.32 -3.18
C ARG A 61 -7.24 -10.25 -1.73
N SER A 62 -7.11 -11.37 -1.04
CA SER A 62 -7.27 -11.41 0.41
C SER A 62 -5.90 -11.45 1.04
N ASN A 63 -5.64 -10.60 2.00
CA ASN A 63 -4.47 -10.74 2.85
C ASN A 63 -4.88 -10.80 4.32
N ILE A 64 -4.06 -11.48 5.12
CA ILE A 64 -4.19 -11.51 6.57
C ILE A 64 -3.13 -10.59 7.14
N SER A 65 -3.54 -9.61 7.94
CA SER A 65 -2.64 -8.77 8.70
C SER A 65 -2.65 -9.15 10.17
N VAL A 66 -1.48 -9.39 10.74
CA VAL A 66 -1.24 -9.64 12.15
C VAL A 66 -0.40 -8.51 12.69
N ILE A 67 -0.93 -7.71 13.58
CA ILE A 67 -0.24 -6.55 14.14
C ILE A 67 -0.07 -6.73 15.65
N TYR A 68 1.18 -6.80 16.11
CA TYR A 68 1.55 -6.79 17.52
C TYR A 68 1.64 -5.35 18.00
N VAL A 69 0.74 -4.98 18.93
CA VAL A 69 0.69 -3.63 19.48
C VAL A 69 1.44 -3.61 20.82
N ASN A 70 2.39 -2.71 20.94
CA ASN A 70 3.22 -2.55 22.14
C ASN A 70 3.90 -3.86 22.61
N SER A 71 4.27 -4.71 21.65
CA SER A 71 5.03 -5.93 21.94
C SER A 71 6.35 -5.63 22.65
N PRO A 72 6.80 -6.48 23.57
CA PRO A 72 8.16 -6.42 24.11
C PRO A 72 9.25 -6.44 23.03
N LEU A 73 8.94 -7.01 21.86
CA LEU A 73 9.84 -7.03 20.69
C LEU A 73 10.05 -5.65 20.06
N ASN A 74 9.23 -4.67 20.40
CA ASN A 74 9.45 -3.28 19.94
C ASN A 74 10.77 -2.67 20.45
N GLN A 75 11.35 -3.25 21.51
CA GLN A 75 12.65 -2.85 22.07
C GLN A 75 13.78 -3.81 21.66
N LYS A 76 13.50 -4.80 20.85
CA LYS A 76 14.43 -5.83 20.40
C LYS A 76 15.01 -5.54 19.03
N THR A 77 15.91 -6.39 18.58
CA THR A 77 16.55 -6.26 17.26
C THR A 77 15.58 -6.57 16.11
N THR A 78 15.94 -6.15 14.91
CA THR A 78 15.22 -6.47 13.68
C THR A 78 15.20 -7.98 13.42
N GLU A 79 16.27 -8.69 13.78
CA GLU A 79 16.37 -10.14 13.63
C GLU A 79 15.39 -10.88 14.53
N GLU A 80 15.25 -10.45 15.80
CA GLU A 80 14.29 -11.06 16.74
C GLU A 80 12.85 -10.82 16.28
N ARG A 81 12.54 -9.64 15.74
CA ARG A 81 11.23 -9.35 15.12
C ARG A 81 11.00 -10.17 13.86
N ALA A 82 12.03 -10.32 13.01
CA ALA A 82 11.98 -11.14 11.81
C ALA A 82 11.65 -12.60 12.12
N GLN A 83 12.32 -13.16 13.11
CA GLN A 83 12.06 -14.53 13.57
C GLN A 83 10.62 -14.69 14.06
N ARG A 84 10.13 -13.76 14.89
CA ARG A 84 8.76 -13.76 15.37
C ARG A 84 7.74 -13.63 14.23
N ALA A 85 8.03 -12.80 13.24
CA ALA A 85 7.16 -12.64 12.07
C ALA A 85 7.07 -13.96 11.28
N GLN A 86 8.18 -14.65 11.08
CA GLN A 86 8.23 -15.95 10.42
C GLN A 86 7.44 -17.01 11.18
N GLU A 87 7.61 -17.11 12.49
CA GLU A 87 6.86 -18.03 13.34
C GLU A 87 5.35 -17.72 13.31
N THR A 88 4.99 -16.44 13.31
CA THR A 88 3.60 -15.97 13.19
C THR A 88 2.98 -16.42 11.86
N ALA A 89 3.66 -16.19 10.74
CA ALA A 89 3.18 -16.61 9.44
C ALA A 89 2.97 -18.12 9.35
N GLN A 90 3.85 -18.92 9.95
CA GLN A 90 3.70 -20.38 10.03
C GLN A 90 2.46 -20.79 10.84
N ILE A 91 2.17 -20.11 11.95
CA ILE A 91 0.97 -20.37 12.76
C ILE A 91 -0.29 -20.02 11.98
N VAL A 92 -0.31 -18.88 11.30
CA VAL A 92 -1.43 -18.47 10.43
C VAL A 92 -1.67 -19.53 9.36
N LYS A 93 -0.61 -19.97 8.66
CA LYS A 93 -0.69 -21.02 7.65
C LYS A 93 -1.27 -22.33 8.21
N GLN A 94 -0.86 -22.74 9.39
CA GLN A 94 -1.30 -24.00 10.01
C GLN A 94 -2.74 -23.95 10.49
N LEU A 95 -3.17 -22.83 11.05
CA LEU A 95 -4.43 -22.75 11.77
C LEU A 95 -5.56 -22.07 10.99
N TYR A 96 -5.26 -21.30 9.94
CA TYR A 96 -6.29 -20.64 9.16
C TYR A 96 -6.78 -21.56 8.01
N PRO A 97 -8.02 -22.11 8.07
CA PRO A 97 -8.46 -23.16 7.14
C PRO A 97 -8.55 -22.69 5.69
N ALA A 98 -8.83 -21.39 5.46
CA ALA A 98 -8.98 -20.82 4.13
C ALA A 98 -7.68 -20.16 3.62
N ILE A 99 -6.51 -20.57 4.12
CA ILE A 99 -5.21 -19.99 3.76
C ILE A 99 -4.94 -20.00 2.26
N LYS A 100 -5.43 -20.99 1.53
CA LYS A 100 -5.27 -21.08 0.06
C LYS A 100 -5.94 -19.93 -0.70
N ASN A 101 -6.90 -19.25 -0.08
CA ASN A 101 -7.59 -18.09 -0.63
C ASN A 101 -6.88 -16.77 -0.26
N VAL A 102 -5.83 -16.86 0.54
CA VAL A 102 -5.04 -15.72 0.99
C VAL A 102 -3.82 -15.60 0.10
N SER A 103 -3.59 -14.42 -0.43
CA SER A 103 -2.42 -14.14 -1.28
C SER A 103 -1.19 -13.88 -0.45
N GLU A 104 -1.36 -13.20 0.67
CA GLU A 104 -0.25 -12.70 1.48
C GLU A 104 -0.62 -12.67 2.97
N ILE A 105 0.38 -12.91 3.82
CA ILE A 105 0.31 -12.74 5.27
C ILE A 105 1.24 -11.59 5.63
N TRP A 106 0.72 -10.56 6.28
CA TRP A 106 1.51 -9.42 6.74
C TRP A 106 1.63 -9.45 8.26
N VAL A 107 2.84 -9.38 8.77
CA VAL A 107 3.12 -9.33 10.20
C VAL A 107 3.80 -8.02 10.53
N GLY A 108 3.19 -7.22 11.38
CA GLY A 108 3.67 -5.90 11.78
C GLY A 108 3.90 -5.77 13.29
N PHE A 109 4.83 -4.88 13.66
CA PHE A 109 5.10 -4.47 15.03
C PHE A 109 4.83 -2.99 15.15
N MET A 110 3.87 -2.63 16.00
CA MET A 110 3.42 -1.25 16.17
C MET A 110 3.63 -0.80 17.62
N ARG A 111 4.16 0.41 17.78
CA ARG A 111 4.21 1.11 19.04
C ARG A 111 3.06 2.10 19.11
N VAL A 112 2.25 1.99 20.15
CA VAL A 112 1.22 2.99 20.47
C VAL A 112 1.63 3.69 21.74
N THR A 113 1.80 5.00 21.66
CA THR A 113 2.13 5.86 22.81
C THR A 113 0.92 6.74 23.10
N THR A 114 0.38 6.64 24.32
CA THR A 114 -0.67 7.55 24.77
C THR A 114 0.00 8.76 25.40
N ARG A 115 -0.12 9.92 24.76
CA ARG A 115 0.28 11.21 25.36
C ARG A 115 -0.96 11.97 25.75
N MET A 116 -1.15 12.20 27.05
CA MET A 116 -2.39 12.71 27.65
C MET A 116 -3.60 11.82 27.36
N VAL A 117 -4.65 11.90 28.13
CA VAL A 117 -5.81 10.97 28.14
C VAL A 117 -6.52 10.83 26.78
N VAL A 118 -6.16 11.61 25.76
CA VAL A 118 -6.93 11.75 24.50
C VAL A 118 -6.09 11.51 23.23
N PHE A 119 -4.76 11.48 23.28
CA PHE A 119 -3.92 11.38 22.08
C PHE A 119 -3.18 10.05 22.02
N HIS A 120 -3.53 9.21 21.05
CA HIS A 120 -2.82 7.98 20.72
C HIS A 120 -1.90 8.26 19.52
N TRP A 121 -0.62 8.11 19.70
CA TRP A 121 0.37 8.11 18.63
C TRP A 121 0.70 6.66 18.30
N SER A 122 0.60 6.28 17.02
CA SER A 122 1.00 4.95 16.57
C SER A 122 2.16 5.05 15.58
N GLU A 123 3.18 4.26 15.81
CA GLU A 123 4.37 4.14 14.97
C GLU A 123 4.50 2.68 14.53
N MET A 124 4.53 2.43 13.22
CA MET A 124 4.85 1.11 12.68
C MET A 124 6.37 0.96 12.65
N LEU A 125 6.89 0.05 13.44
CA LEU A 125 8.34 -0.17 13.56
C LEU A 125 8.87 -1.08 12.46
N GLU A 126 8.08 -2.08 12.09
CA GLU A 126 8.45 -3.08 11.09
C GLU A 126 7.21 -3.77 10.54
N VAL A 127 7.23 -4.11 9.25
CA VAL A 127 6.21 -4.96 8.61
C VAL A 127 6.93 -5.96 7.72
N ARG A 128 6.57 -7.24 7.80
CA ARG A 128 7.08 -8.31 6.96
C ARG A 128 5.95 -9.03 6.25
N GLY A 129 6.16 -9.29 4.96
CA GLY A 129 5.23 -10.04 4.13
C GLY A 129 5.68 -11.48 3.93
N PHE A 130 4.70 -12.38 3.85
CA PHE A 130 4.87 -13.80 3.55
C PHE A 130 3.80 -14.22 2.55
N ASP A 131 4.09 -15.21 1.73
CA ASP A 131 3.09 -15.85 0.90
C ASP A 131 2.18 -16.80 1.71
N SER A 132 1.20 -17.42 1.06
CA SER A 132 0.31 -18.40 1.70
C SER A 132 1.02 -19.66 2.23
N GLU A 133 2.24 -19.93 1.76
CA GLU A 133 3.10 -21.00 2.23
C GLU A 133 4.03 -20.59 3.37
N ALA A 134 3.81 -19.36 3.90
CA ALA A 134 4.63 -18.73 4.93
C ALA A 134 6.12 -18.61 4.52
N GLN A 135 6.39 -18.51 3.21
CA GLN A 135 7.71 -18.14 2.74
C GLN A 135 7.81 -16.62 2.75
N PRO A 136 8.93 -16.05 3.22
CA PRO A 136 9.11 -14.61 3.16
C PRO A 136 8.91 -14.14 1.72
N LEU A 137 7.98 -13.22 1.54
CA LEU A 137 7.99 -12.38 0.35
C LEU A 137 9.31 -11.64 0.44
N LEU A 138 10.12 -11.69 -0.62
CA LEU A 138 11.42 -11.02 -0.65
C LEU A 138 11.25 -9.65 0.01
N ASP A 139 11.85 -9.57 1.19
CA ASP A 139 11.63 -8.48 2.13
C ASP A 139 12.15 -7.19 1.50
N PRO A 140 11.31 -6.17 1.27
CA PRO A 140 11.81 -4.87 0.86
C PRO A 140 12.83 -4.29 1.85
N GLY A 141 12.94 -4.84 3.08
CA GLY A 141 13.80 -4.32 4.14
C GLY A 141 15.15 -5.03 4.33
N ASN A 142 15.41 -6.22 3.72
CA ASN A 142 16.65 -7.01 3.95
C ASN A 142 17.41 -7.44 2.71
N VAL A 143 16.88 -7.20 1.55
CA VAL A 143 17.77 -7.00 0.42
C VAL A 143 18.35 -5.60 0.65
N PRO A 144 19.65 -5.33 0.41
CA PRO A 144 20.01 -3.99 -0.02
C PRO A 144 19.19 -3.79 -1.29
N VAL A 145 17.96 -3.34 -1.09
CA VAL A 145 17.11 -2.89 -2.17
C VAL A 145 17.97 -1.78 -2.73
N ASP A 146 18.58 -2.08 -3.85
CA ASP A 146 19.02 -1.01 -4.70
C ASP A 146 17.74 -0.17 -4.82
N ALA A 147 17.62 0.85 -3.96
CA ALA A 147 16.44 1.70 -3.84
C ALA A 147 16.06 2.33 -5.18
N SER A 148 16.90 2.11 -6.20
CA SER A 148 16.66 2.46 -7.58
C SER A 148 15.81 1.43 -8.34
N GLN A 149 15.61 0.20 -7.82
CA GLN A 149 14.77 -0.80 -8.49
C GLN A 149 13.27 -0.52 -8.26
N PRO A 150 12.46 -0.59 -9.32
CA PRO A 150 11.01 -0.47 -9.15
C PRO A 150 10.42 -1.69 -8.43
N VAL A 151 9.40 -1.45 -7.63
CA VAL A 151 8.61 -2.49 -6.99
C VAL A 151 7.63 -3.07 -8.02
N LEU A 152 7.72 -4.37 -8.28
CA LEU A 152 6.87 -5.07 -9.24
C LEU A 152 5.86 -5.96 -8.49
N ARG A 153 4.57 -5.72 -8.67
CA ARG A 153 3.50 -6.52 -8.06
C ARG A 153 2.58 -7.07 -9.14
N TYR A 154 2.71 -8.36 -9.43
CA TYR A 154 1.83 -9.03 -10.39
C TYR A 154 0.53 -9.47 -9.74
N SER A 155 -0.59 -9.11 -10.36
CA SER A 155 -1.93 -9.57 -10.01
C SER A 155 -2.43 -10.60 -11.02
N ALA A 156 -2.47 -11.87 -10.64
CA ALA A 156 -2.95 -12.93 -11.52
C ALA A 156 -4.44 -12.78 -11.87
N SER A 157 -5.26 -12.29 -10.92
CA SER A 157 -6.69 -12.08 -11.13
C SER A 157 -7.01 -10.98 -12.15
N GLN A 158 -6.14 -9.97 -12.25
CA GLN A 158 -6.28 -8.86 -13.20
C GLN A 158 -5.40 -9.04 -14.44
N ASN A 159 -4.52 -10.07 -14.43
CA ASN A 159 -3.47 -10.27 -15.43
C ASN A 159 -2.70 -8.97 -15.70
N GLN A 160 -2.22 -8.34 -14.62
CA GLN A 160 -1.59 -7.02 -14.64
C GLN A 160 -0.42 -6.98 -13.68
N THR A 161 0.64 -6.27 -14.04
CA THR A 161 1.73 -5.92 -13.13
C THR A 161 1.66 -4.44 -12.77
N ASP A 162 1.57 -4.15 -11.49
CA ASP A 162 1.73 -2.80 -10.95
C ASP A 162 3.21 -2.53 -10.73
N ILE A 163 3.69 -1.40 -11.22
CA ILE A 163 5.07 -0.95 -11.17
C ILE A 163 5.10 0.38 -10.44
N SER A 164 5.84 0.47 -9.35
CA SER A 164 5.95 1.69 -8.54
C SER A 164 7.37 1.89 -8.02
N SER A 165 7.72 3.13 -7.64
CA SER A 165 8.87 3.37 -6.78
C SER A 165 8.53 3.10 -5.32
N GLU A 166 9.53 2.92 -4.46
CA GLU A 166 9.33 2.90 -3.00
C GLU A 166 9.01 4.29 -2.42
N GLY A 167 9.14 5.33 -3.24
CA GLY A 167 9.00 6.72 -2.86
C GLY A 167 10.32 7.48 -3.01
N ILE A 168 10.27 8.54 -3.78
CA ILE A 168 11.40 9.44 -4.03
C ILE A 168 11.28 10.60 -3.04
N GLN A 169 12.12 10.60 -2.00
CA GLN A 169 12.11 11.65 -1.00
C GLN A 169 12.66 12.95 -1.60
N LEU A 170 11.80 13.93 -1.76
CA LEU A 170 12.17 15.24 -2.32
C LEU A 170 12.70 16.19 -1.24
N GLU A 171 12.18 16.08 -0.02
CA GLU A 171 12.54 16.94 1.10
C GLU A 171 12.28 16.23 2.43
N GLY A 172 13.14 16.42 3.42
CA GLY A 172 12.96 15.93 4.78
C GLY A 172 13.06 14.41 4.90
N THR A 173 12.19 13.82 5.70
CA THR A 173 12.07 12.37 5.93
C THR A 173 10.69 11.87 5.48
N PRO A 174 10.50 10.55 5.33
CA PRO A 174 9.17 10.00 4.98
C PRO A 174 8.05 10.46 5.94
N ASP A 175 8.37 10.67 7.21
CA ASP A 175 7.41 11.08 8.24
C ASP A 175 7.22 12.59 8.32
N ARG A 176 8.17 13.38 7.79
CA ARG A 176 8.17 14.84 7.77
C ARG A 176 8.90 15.36 6.55
N GLY A 177 8.20 15.49 5.47
CA GLY A 177 8.81 15.93 4.22
C GLY A 177 7.87 15.78 3.05
N VAL A 178 8.44 15.79 1.87
CA VAL A 178 7.73 15.64 0.60
C VAL A 178 8.27 14.43 -0.15
N THR A 179 7.40 13.54 -0.53
CA THR A 179 7.71 12.31 -1.28
C THR A 179 6.94 12.29 -2.59
N LEU A 180 7.60 11.89 -3.67
CA LEU A 180 6.99 11.56 -4.95
C LEU A 180 6.96 10.04 -5.13
N VAL A 181 5.82 9.49 -5.51
CA VAL A 181 5.63 8.06 -5.82
C VAL A 181 5.15 7.90 -7.27
N PRO A 182 6.05 7.76 -8.23
CA PRO A 182 5.67 7.36 -9.58
C PRO A 182 5.12 5.94 -9.58
N HIS A 183 4.02 5.70 -10.32
CA HIS A 183 3.47 4.36 -10.47
C HIS A 183 2.67 4.23 -11.77
N PHE A 184 2.56 3.00 -12.28
CA PHE A 184 1.69 2.65 -13.40
C PHE A 184 1.47 1.16 -13.45
N SER A 185 0.54 0.73 -14.30
CA SER A 185 0.21 -0.67 -14.47
C SER A 185 0.33 -1.07 -15.92
N VAL A 186 0.83 -2.28 -16.15
CA VAL A 186 0.95 -2.89 -17.48
C VAL A 186 0.28 -4.25 -17.49
N ALA A 187 -0.28 -4.63 -18.66
CA ALA A 187 -0.93 -5.93 -18.80
C ALA A 187 0.09 -7.07 -18.77
N GLY A 188 -0.27 -8.17 -18.10
CA GLY A 188 0.52 -9.39 -18.01
C GLY A 188 1.59 -9.37 -16.93
N ASP A 189 2.32 -10.48 -16.83
CA ASP A 189 3.46 -10.66 -15.94
C ASP A 189 4.74 -10.20 -16.65
N VAL A 190 5.27 -9.05 -16.25
CA VAL A 190 6.48 -8.45 -16.87
C VAL A 190 7.73 -9.32 -16.74
N LYS A 191 7.72 -10.31 -15.85
CA LYS A 191 8.82 -11.29 -15.74
C LYS A 191 8.76 -12.36 -16.83
N LYS A 192 7.62 -12.51 -17.50
CA LYS A 192 7.38 -13.56 -18.50
C LYS A 192 7.15 -13.03 -19.91
N ILE A 193 6.69 -11.80 -20.01
CA ILE A 193 6.35 -11.20 -21.31
C ILE A 193 6.85 -9.76 -21.37
N THR A 194 7.12 -9.26 -22.58
CA THR A 194 7.31 -7.83 -22.82
C THR A 194 5.96 -7.13 -22.72
N PRO A 195 5.76 -6.20 -21.77
CA PRO A 195 4.47 -5.59 -21.57
C PRO A 195 4.15 -4.60 -22.70
N LYS A 196 2.85 -4.42 -22.95
CA LYS A 196 2.40 -3.26 -23.72
C LYS A 196 2.53 -2.02 -22.83
N PRO A 197 3.20 -0.94 -23.30
CA PRO A 197 3.39 0.26 -22.51
C PRO A 197 2.09 0.84 -21.95
N ALA A 198 2.12 1.28 -20.71
CA ALA A 198 1.03 2.05 -20.12
C ALA A 198 0.84 3.37 -20.89
N LYS A 199 -0.38 3.87 -20.95
CA LYS A 199 -0.68 5.16 -21.58
C LYS A 199 -0.34 6.35 -20.68
N GLU A 200 -0.45 6.16 -19.39
CA GLU A 200 -0.28 7.18 -18.35
C GLU A 200 0.53 6.63 -17.19
N VAL A 201 1.23 7.51 -16.53
CA VAL A 201 1.98 7.26 -15.28
C VAL A 201 1.37 8.13 -14.20
N GLY A 202 0.99 7.52 -13.07
CA GLY A 202 0.65 8.23 -11.85
C GLY A 202 1.89 8.88 -11.24
N LEU A 203 1.76 10.12 -10.82
CA LEU A 203 2.79 10.89 -10.12
C LEU A 203 2.16 11.42 -8.83
N ASP A 204 2.20 10.61 -7.78
CA ASP A 204 1.55 10.94 -6.53
C ASP A 204 2.53 11.64 -5.60
N PHE A 205 2.13 12.77 -5.06
CA PHE A 205 2.89 13.49 -4.05
C PHE A 205 2.22 13.32 -2.70
N ALA A 206 3.03 13.03 -1.69
CA ALA A 206 2.64 13.03 -0.29
C ALA A 206 3.51 14.02 0.47
N ALA A 207 2.90 14.88 1.27
CA ALA A 207 3.62 15.76 2.18
C ALA A 207 3.10 15.59 3.61
N PHE A 208 4.05 15.54 4.55
CA PHE A 208 3.76 15.49 5.99
C PHE A 208 4.51 16.64 6.69
N SER A 209 3.78 17.47 7.43
CA SER A 209 4.33 18.69 8.02
C SER A 209 3.52 19.19 9.22
N ASP A 210 4.11 20.07 10.02
CA ASP A 210 3.42 20.70 11.17
C ASP A 210 2.42 21.79 10.75
N LYS A 211 2.43 22.18 9.48
CA LYS A 211 1.49 23.17 8.88
C LYS A 211 1.25 22.78 7.44
N PRO A 212 0.07 23.06 6.88
CA PRO A 212 -0.15 22.89 5.45
C PRO A 212 0.93 23.59 4.65
N LYS A 213 1.56 22.85 3.74
CA LYS A 213 2.72 23.30 2.96
C LYS A 213 2.32 23.81 1.59
N PHE A 214 1.28 23.21 1.03
CA PHE A 214 0.84 23.51 -0.31
C PHE A 214 -0.55 24.12 -0.31
N PRO A 215 -0.79 25.14 -1.15
CA PRO A 215 -2.13 25.68 -1.35
C PRO A 215 -3.02 24.65 -2.07
N ASP A 216 -4.33 24.80 -1.94
CA ASP A 216 -5.31 23.90 -2.54
C ASP A 216 -5.05 23.65 -4.03
N LEU A 217 -4.75 24.72 -4.79
CA LEU A 217 -4.35 24.60 -6.19
C LEU A 217 -2.85 24.80 -6.32
N THR A 218 -2.19 23.80 -6.85
CA THR A 218 -0.73 23.77 -7.02
C THR A 218 -0.35 23.52 -8.47
N THR A 219 0.48 24.41 -9.02
CA THR A 219 1.13 24.19 -10.31
C THR A 219 2.32 23.25 -10.13
N VAL A 220 2.32 22.16 -10.90
CA VAL A 220 3.41 21.17 -10.92
C VAL A 220 4.13 21.25 -12.24
N VAL A 221 5.45 21.46 -12.19
CA VAL A 221 6.31 21.56 -13.38
C VAL A 221 7.48 20.62 -13.24
N PHE A 222 7.71 19.78 -14.26
CA PHE A 222 8.90 18.96 -14.39
C PHE A 222 9.79 19.59 -15.46
N LEU A 223 11.05 19.79 -15.09
CA LEU A 223 12.09 20.24 -16.01
C LEU A 223 13.12 19.12 -16.16
N ALA A 224 13.48 18.80 -17.38
CA ALA A 224 14.62 17.96 -17.72
C ALA A 224 15.63 18.82 -18.48
N ASP A 225 16.86 18.89 -17.97
CA ASP A 225 17.95 19.71 -18.52
C ASP A 225 17.51 21.19 -18.74
N ASP A 226 16.86 21.74 -17.70
CA ASP A 226 16.29 23.08 -17.63
C ASP A 226 15.16 23.39 -18.66
N LYS A 227 14.66 22.38 -19.38
CA LYS A 227 13.50 22.53 -20.28
C LYS A 227 12.26 21.97 -19.63
N ILE A 228 11.15 22.70 -19.70
CA ILE A 228 9.85 22.20 -19.24
C ILE A 228 9.45 21.02 -20.14
N VAL A 229 9.30 19.84 -19.53
CA VAL A 229 8.88 18.61 -20.23
C VAL A 229 7.46 18.20 -19.86
N TYR A 230 6.98 18.64 -18.70
CA TYR A 230 5.61 18.43 -18.26
C TYR A 230 5.17 19.56 -17.34
N ARG A 231 3.94 20.05 -17.52
CA ARG A 231 3.30 21.02 -16.65
C ARG A 231 1.83 20.66 -16.49
N THR A 232 1.35 20.74 -15.26
CA THR A 232 -0.06 20.53 -14.93
C THR A 232 -0.41 21.32 -13.68
N GLU A 233 -1.69 21.35 -13.36
CA GLU A 233 -2.21 21.86 -12.10
C GLU A 233 -2.95 20.74 -11.39
N GLY A 234 -2.88 20.72 -10.08
CA GLY A 234 -3.58 19.76 -9.25
C GLY A 234 -3.95 20.33 -7.90
N GLN A 235 -4.85 19.67 -7.23
CA GLN A 235 -5.33 20.08 -5.92
C GLN A 235 -4.84 19.12 -4.85
N PHE A 236 -4.16 19.64 -3.84
CA PHE A 236 -3.81 18.87 -2.66
C PHE A 236 -5.05 18.61 -1.79
N SER A 237 -5.22 17.35 -1.41
CA SER A 237 -6.15 16.96 -0.35
C SER A 237 -5.44 17.06 0.97
N THR A 238 -5.80 18.04 1.79
CA THR A 238 -5.16 18.30 3.09
C THR A 238 -6.02 17.74 4.21
N SER A 239 -5.41 16.99 5.11
CA SER A 239 -6.05 16.47 6.31
C SER A 239 -5.16 16.69 7.53
N LYS A 240 -5.74 17.11 8.65
CA LYS A 240 -5.05 17.13 9.93
C LYS A 240 -5.06 15.72 10.49
N ILE A 241 -3.89 15.16 10.72
CA ILE A 241 -3.70 13.87 11.37
C ILE A 241 -3.31 14.07 12.84
N ALA A 242 -2.93 13.01 13.56
CA ALA A 242 -2.68 13.08 14.99
C ALA A 242 -1.73 14.21 15.42
N GLY A 243 -2.06 14.91 16.47
CA GLY A 243 -1.31 16.08 16.98
C GLY A 243 -1.48 17.32 16.09
N ASP A 244 -0.37 18.02 15.84
CA ASP A 244 -0.34 19.21 14.97
C ASP A 244 0.22 18.87 13.57
N MET A 245 0.20 17.59 13.18
CA MET A 245 0.65 17.18 11.85
C MET A 245 -0.47 17.26 10.82
N TYR A 246 -0.10 17.64 9.61
CA TYR A 246 -0.92 17.62 8.42
C TYR A 246 -0.37 16.61 7.42
N SER A 247 -1.28 15.91 6.76
CA SER A 247 -0.99 15.13 5.57
C SER A 247 -1.63 15.80 4.37
N GLU A 248 -0.88 15.90 3.29
CA GLU A 248 -1.30 16.52 2.05
C GLU A 248 -1.00 15.55 0.91
N PHE A 249 -1.99 15.25 0.06
CA PHE A 249 -1.86 14.33 -1.06
C PHE A 249 -2.29 14.98 -2.35
N LEU A 250 -1.48 14.81 -3.40
CA LEU A 250 -1.78 15.25 -4.76
C LEU A 250 -1.60 14.07 -5.71
N TYR A 251 -2.66 13.74 -6.45
CA TYR A 251 -2.67 12.64 -7.42
C TYR A 251 -2.69 13.22 -8.83
N LEU A 252 -1.63 12.93 -9.60
CA LEU A 252 -1.49 13.39 -10.97
C LEU A 252 -1.38 12.22 -11.93
N LYS A 253 -1.75 12.44 -13.20
CA LYS A 253 -1.54 11.52 -14.30
C LYS A 253 -0.77 12.22 -15.40
N ALA A 254 0.44 11.76 -15.67
CA ALA A 254 1.25 12.25 -16.77
C ALA A 254 1.14 11.29 -17.97
N PRO A 255 1.05 11.79 -19.21
CA PRO A 255 1.21 10.96 -20.38
C PRO A 255 2.55 10.24 -20.33
N THR A 256 2.60 8.97 -20.78
CA THR A 256 3.84 8.19 -20.82
C THR A 256 4.96 8.90 -21.58
N SER A 257 4.62 9.61 -22.65
CA SER A 257 5.61 10.41 -23.41
C SER A 257 6.24 11.53 -22.59
N ALA A 258 5.52 12.12 -21.64
CA ALA A 258 6.06 13.12 -20.72
C ALA A 258 6.99 12.46 -19.68
N PHE A 259 6.57 11.33 -19.11
CA PHE A 259 7.39 10.57 -18.16
C PHE A 259 8.71 10.09 -18.79
N LEU A 260 8.69 9.62 -20.04
CA LEU A 260 9.88 9.23 -20.78
C LEU A 260 10.83 10.42 -21.03
N LYS A 261 10.31 11.63 -21.24
CA LYS A 261 11.15 12.85 -21.32
C LYS A 261 11.76 13.20 -19.96
N ILE A 262 11.00 13.06 -18.87
CA ILE A 262 11.53 13.26 -17.52
C ILE A 262 12.66 12.27 -17.26
N SER A 263 12.46 10.98 -17.54
CA SER A 263 13.47 9.93 -17.29
C SER A 263 14.70 10.03 -18.18
N SER A 264 14.64 10.69 -19.32
CA SER A 264 15.77 10.85 -20.23
C SER A 264 16.69 12.05 -19.90
N GLY A 265 16.26 12.94 -18.99
CA GLY A 265 17.08 14.07 -18.59
C GLY A 265 18.29 13.65 -17.76
N SER A 266 19.40 14.39 -17.89
CA SER A 266 20.58 14.22 -17.03
C SER A 266 20.44 14.97 -15.70
N ARG A 267 19.60 15.98 -15.66
CA ARG A 267 19.21 16.75 -14.48
C ARG A 267 17.71 16.99 -14.49
N VAL A 268 17.02 16.54 -13.45
CA VAL A 268 15.57 16.71 -13.34
C VAL A 268 15.26 17.59 -12.13
N LYS A 269 14.41 18.59 -12.35
CA LYS A 269 13.85 19.45 -11.33
C LYS A 269 12.34 19.33 -11.31
N ILE A 270 11.76 19.40 -10.12
CA ILE A 270 10.32 19.40 -9.87
C ILE A 270 9.97 20.67 -9.15
N LYS A 271 9.02 21.43 -9.67
CA LYS A 271 8.49 22.62 -9.00
C LYS A 271 7.05 22.34 -8.58
N LEU A 272 6.79 22.58 -7.31
CA LEU A 272 5.45 22.63 -6.73
C LEU A 272 5.20 24.08 -6.30
N ASN A 273 4.58 24.87 -7.15
CA ASN A 273 4.53 26.33 -7.04
C ASN A 273 5.95 26.93 -6.91
N GLU A 274 6.25 27.53 -5.77
CA GLU A 274 7.54 28.16 -5.48
C GLU A 274 8.61 27.18 -4.95
N HIS A 275 8.19 25.97 -4.51
CA HIS A 275 9.11 24.96 -4.04
C HIS A 275 9.79 24.26 -5.21
N GLU A 276 11.12 24.28 -5.26
CA GLU A 276 11.91 23.59 -6.29
C GLU A 276 12.73 22.47 -5.66
N TYR A 277 12.63 21.27 -6.22
CA TYR A 277 13.36 20.09 -5.83
C TYR A 277 14.22 19.61 -7.00
N THR A 278 15.50 19.38 -6.77
CA THR A 278 16.40 18.78 -7.76
C THR A 278 16.62 17.32 -7.39
N LEU A 279 16.34 16.40 -8.31
CA LEU A 279 16.57 14.98 -8.08
C LEU A 279 18.07 14.68 -8.00
N THR A 280 18.45 13.86 -7.02
CA THR A 280 19.79 13.27 -6.95
C THR A 280 19.97 12.21 -8.04
N GLU A 281 21.21 11.78 -8.30
CA GLU A 281 21.49 10.72 -9.28
C GLU A 281 20.75 9.42 -8.93
N SER A 282 20.71 9.03 -7.65
CA SER A 282 20.00 7.82 -7.21
C SER A 282 18.49 7.91 -7.41
N GLN A 283 17.90 9.08 -7.17
CA GLN A 283 16.47 9.33 -7.40
C GLN A 283 16.12 9.34 -8.88
N LEU A 284 17.00 9.92 -9.70
CA LEU A 284 16.84 9.92 -11.16
C LEU A 284 16.95 8.50 -11.71
N LEU A 285 17.89 7.70 -11.20
CA LEU A 285 18.06 6.32 -11.59
C LEU A 285 16.79 5.47 -11.30
N GLN A 286 16.07 5.73 -10.22
CA GLN A 286 14.75 5.10 -9.95
C GLN A 286 13.76 5.38 -11.08
N ILE A 287 13.62 6.65 -11.48
CA ILE A 287 12.73 7.05 -12.58
C ILE A 287 13.16 6.42 -13.90
N GLN A 288 14.46 6.38 -14.18
CA GLN A 288 15.01 5.78 -15.39
C GLN A 288 14.69 4.28 -15.48
N ARG A 289 14.92 3.52 -14.39
CA ARG A 289 14.61 2.08 -14.35
C ARG A 289 13.12 1.79 -14.48
N MET A 290 12.25 2.64 -13.93
CA MET A 290 10.82 2.53 -14.17
C MET A 290 10.48 2.73 -15.65
N SER A 291 11.16 3.68 -16.32
CA SER A 291 10.90 3.97 -17.73
C SER A 291 11.21 2.81 -18.67
N ASP A 292 12.08 1.87 -18.27
CA ASP A 292 12.42 0.70 -19.08
C ASP A 292 11.23 -0.24 -19.32
N TYR A 293 10.22 -0.21 -18.44
CA TYR A 293 8.96 -0.94 -18.59
C TYR A 293 7.92 -0.22 -19.47
N LEU A 294 8.25 0.98 -19.97
CA LEU A 294 7.39 1.80 -20.82
C LEU A 294 7.91 1.93 -22.27
N ARG A 295 9.01 1.28 -22.58
CA ARG A 295 9.68 1.28 -23.89
C ARG A 295 9.45 -0.01 -24.70
#